data_d7823ab0b26de34376918ad1978eef06
#
_entry.id   d7823ab0b26de34376918ad1978eef06
#
_cell.length_a   1.000
_cell.length_b   1.000
_cell.length_c   1.000
_cell.angle_alpha   90.00
_cell.angle_beta   90.00
_cell.angle_gamma   90.00
#
_symmetry.space_group_name_H-M   'P 1'
#
loop_
_entity.id
_entity.type
_entity.pdbx_description
1 polymer ?
#
loop_
_entity_poly.entity_id
_entity_poly.type
_entity_poly.pdbx_seq_one_letter_code
_entity_poly.pdbx_strand_id
1 'polypeptide(L)'
;MFRLATVCFVAAGFLAVSAMGFAQDEKKTKGKGGLGDPEAAFKKMDENGDGKISKEEFKKAQNAMAEKMAESGKDFLKKAFAGKPELHDKMFAAMDTNKDGFLDLEEYKTGREKSRELMKEIFKKKE
;
A
#
# COMPACT_ATOMS: atom_id res chain seq x y z
N MET A 1 -66.20 -20.36 4.96
CA MET A 1 -65.61 -21.58 5.52
C MET A 1 -64.14 -21.37 5.63
N PHE A 2 -63.72 -20.89 6.71
CA PHE A 2 -63.00 -21.45 7.86
C PHE A 2 -61.81 -22.34 7.50
N ARG A 3 -60.61 -21.88 7.82
CA ARG A 3 -59.52 -22.44 8.67
C ARG A 3 -58.27 -21.66 8.40
N LEU A 4 -57.83 -20.79 9.25
CA LEU A 4 -57.17 -20.94 10.55
C LEU A 4 -56.14 -22.07 10.59
N ALA A 5 -54.92 -21.71 10.67
CA ALA A 5 -53.80 -22.30 11.44
C ALA A 5 -52.51 -21.82 10.80
N THR A 6 -51.52 -21.43 11.39
CA THR A 6 -51.02 -21.44 12.75
C THR A 6 -49.67 -20.71 12.69
N VAL A 7 -49.53 -19.75 13.53
CA VAL A 7 -48.30 -19.07 13.87
C VAL A 7 -47.29 -20.10 14.34
N CYS A 8 -46.10 -20.10 13.72
CA CYS A 8 -44.90 -20.58 14.37
C CYS A 8 -43.90 -19.47 14.46
N PHE A 9 -43.96 -18.87 15.60
CA PHE A 9 -42.90 -18.06 16.20
C PHE A 9 -41.70 -18.96 16.42
N VAL A 10 -40.63 -18.73 15.73
CA VAL A 10 -39.32 -19.18 16.19
C VAL A 10 -38.52 -17.91 16.49
N ALA A 11 -38.55 -17.64 17.74
CA ALA A 11 -37.70 -16.64 18.38
C ALA A 11 -36.25 -17.10 18.42
N ALA A 12 -35.42 -16.14 18.53
CA ALA A 12 -34.10 -16.17 19.14
C ALA A 12 -32.91 -16.58 18.26
N GLY A 13 -32.13 -15.62 18.05
CA GLY A 13 -30.78 -15.73 17.59
C GLY A 13 -30.14 -14.35 17.47
N PHE A 14 -30.32 -13.53 18.50
CA PHE A 14 -29.60 -12.28 18.65
C PHE A 14 -28.15 -12.64 19.05
N LEU A 15 -27.34 -12.99 18.07
CA LEU A 15 -25.89 -12.99 18.26
C LEU A 15 -25.43 -11.54 18.13
N ALA A 16 -25.29 -10.90 19.26
CA ALA A 16 -24.52 -9.70 19.41
C ALA A 16 -23.07 -9.99 18.98
N VAL A 17 -22.76 -9.70 17.72
CA VAL A 17 -21.39 -9.52 17.31
C VAL A 17 -20.93 -8.23 17.98
N SER A 18 -20.27 -8.39 19.10
CA SER A 18 -19.49 -7.34 19.73
C SER A 18 -18.55 -6.79 18.68
N ALA A 19 -18.85 -5.59 18.21
CA ALA A 19 -17.91 -4.77 17.49
C ALA A 19 -16.73 -4.53 18.42
N MET A 20 -15.71 -5.36 18.30
CA MET A 20 -14.39 -5.03 18.79
C MET A 20 -13.96 -3.84 17.95
N GLY A 21 -14.13 -2.66 18.57
CA GLY A 21 -13.54 -1.46 18.07
C GLY A 21 -12.06 -1.66 17.89
N PHE A 22 -11.63 -1.79 16.65
CA PHE A 22 -10.27 -1.54 16.27
C PHE A 22 -10.05 -0.04 16.52
N ALA A 23 -9.64 0.29 17.72
CA ALA A 23 -9.01 1.56 18.00
C ALA A 23 -7.74 1.57 17.13
N GLN A 24 -7.84 2.24 15.98
CA GLN A 24 -6.66 2.67 15.25
C GLN A 24 -5.96 3.69 16.14
N ASP A 25 -5.01 3.19 16.90
CA ASP A 25 -4.03 4.01 17.58
C ASP A 25 -3.13 4.61 16.48
N GLU A 26 -3.61 5.71 15.89
CA GLU A 26 -2.79 6.55 15.04
C GLU A 26 -1.71 7.21 15.91
N LYS A 27 -0.71 6.44 16.29
CA LYS A 27 0.55 6.99 16.74
C LYS A 27 1.13 7.78 15.57
N LYS A 28 0.80 9.08 15.55
CA LYS A 28 1.53 10.09 14.76
C LYS A 28 2.99 10.05 15.15
N THR A 29 3.74 9.14 14.58
CA THR A 29 5.18 9.23 14.56
C THR A 29 5.54 10.36 13.59
N LYS A 30 5.84 11.54 14.15
CA LYS A 30 6.49 12.62 13.44
C LYS A 30 7.89 12.15 13.00
N GLY A 31 7.95 11.33 11.97
CA GLY A 31 9.19 10.97 11.30
C GLY A 31 9.64 12.17 10.46
N LYS A 32 10.74 12.77 10.82
CA LYS A 32 11.48 13.71 9.99
C LYS A 32 11.77 13.08 8.63
N GLY A 33 11.06 13.53 7.60
CA GLY A 33 11.33 13.16 6.21
C GLY A 33 10.28 12.25 5.57
N GLY A 34 9.14 12.78 5.21
CA GLY A 34 8.32 12.56 4.01
C GLY A 34 7.81 11.16 3.61
N LEU A 35 8.22 10.12 4.26
CA LEU A 35 7.74 8.76 3.96
C LEU A 35 7.35 8.12 5.30
N GLY A 36 6.06 8.02 5.55
CA GLY A 36 5.48 7.46 6.76
C GLY A 36 6.10 6.12 7.19
N ASP A 37 5.58 5.56 8.26
CA ASP A 37 5.97 4.26 8.79
C ASP A 37 6.10 3.21 7.65
N PRO A 38 7.28 2.57 7.53
CA PRO A 38 7.51 1.57 6.47
C PRO A 38 6.55 0.38 6.56
N GLU A 39 6.17 -0.03 7.76
CA GLU A 39 5.24 -1.14 7.94
C GLU A 39 3.82 -0.78 7.49
N ALA A 40 3.36 0.44 7.82
CA ALA A 40 2.07 0.91 7.37
C ALA A 40 2.02 1.11 5.84
N ALA A 41 3.14 1.53 5.25
CA ALA A 41 3.26 1.65 3.80
C ALA A 41 3.29 0.27 3.12
N PHE A 42 4.01 -0.68 3.69
CA PHE A 42 4.06 -2.06 3.22
C PHE A 42 2.68 -2.70 3.18
N LYS A 43 1.93 -2.64 4.30
CA LYS A 43 0.57 -3.16 4.40
C LYS A 43 -0.43 -2.52 3.41
N LYS A 44 -0.20 -1.28 3.01
CA LYS A 44 -1.01 -0.61 1.99
C LYS A 44 -0.69 -1.05 0.57
N MET A 45 0.52 -1.52 0.33
CA MET A 45 0.97 -2.02 -0.97
C MET A 45 0.62 -3.49 -1.16
N ASP A 46 0.70 -4.28 -0.09
CA ASP A 46 0.28 -5.67 -0.04
C ASP A 46 -1.26 -5.74 -0.05
N GLU A 47 -1.85 -5.70 -1.24
CA GLU A 47 -3.31 -5.70 -1.42
C GLU A 47 -3.93 -7.07 -1.15
N ASN A 48 -3.19 -8.14 -1.45
CA ASN A 48 -3.68 -9.51 -1.28
C ASN A 48 -3.45 -10.05 0.15
N GLY A 49 -2.63 -9.38 0.97
CA GLY A 49 -2.37 -9.75 2.36
C GLY A 49 -1.49 -11.00 2.53
N ASP A 50 -0.68 -11.33 1.53
CA ASP A 50 0.20 -12.50 1.58
C ASP A 50 1.53 -12.25 2.32
N GLY A 51 1.76 -11.03 2.80
CA GLY A 51 2.96 -10.63 3.52
C GLY A 51 4.15 -10.31 2.61
N LYS A 52 3.91 -10.20 1.31
CA LYS A 52 4.89 -9.82 0.29
C LYS A 52 4.29 -8.78 -0.65
N ILE A 53 5.13 -8.03 -1.35
CA ILE A 53 4.71 -7.10 -2.39
C ILE A 53 5.18 -7.65 -3.73
N SER A 54 4.25 -7.97 -4.60
CA SER A 54 4.54 -8.33 -5.99
C SER A 54 4.94 -7.09 -6.81
N LYS A 55 5.52 -7.32 -7.96
CA LYS A 55 5.91 -6.24 -8.89
C LYS A 55 4.72 -5.39 -9.34
N GLU A 56 3.58 -6.03 -9.57
CA GLU A 56 2.33 -5.37 -9.95
C GLU A 56 1.80 -4.47 -8.83
N GLU A 57 1.75 -4.97 -7.60
CA GLU A 57 1.32 -4.22 -6.41
C GLU A 57 2.22 -3.03 -6.16
N PHE A 58 3.55 -3.23 -6.27
CA PHE A 58 4.53 -2.16 -6.16
C PHE A 58 4.29 -1.06 -7.20
N LYS A 59 4.15 -1.43 -8.47
CA LYS A 59 3.89 -0.51 -9.57
C LYS A 59 2.58 0.27 -9.37
N LYS A 60 1.52 -0.41 -8.97
CA LYS A 60 0.21 0.18 -8.69
C LYS A 60 0.30 1.20 -7.56
N ALA A 61 0.96 0.84 -6.46
CA ALA A 61 1.15 1.72 -5.31
C ALA A 61 2.00 2.96 -5.65
N GLN A 62 3.06 2.80 -6.45
CA GLN A 62 3.89 3.90 -6.90
C GLN A 62 3.13 4.88 -7.80
N ASN A 63 2.30 4.37 -8.71
CA ASN A 63 1.44 5.20 -9.54
C ASN A 63 0.40 5.97 -8.72
N ALA A 64 -0.28 5.30 -7.77
CA ALA A 64 -1.23 5.95 -6.88
C ALA A 64 -0.57 7.05 -6.01
N MET A 65 0.66 6.82 -5.55
CA MET A 65 1.44 7.83 -4.84
C MET A 65 1.78 9.01 -5.75
N ALA A 66 2.19 8.75 -6.98
CA ALA A 66 2.52 9.79 -7.96
C ALA A 66 1.30 10.66 -8.32
N GLU A 67 0.12 10.06 -8.42
CA GLU A 67 -1.14 10.78 -8.65
C GLU A 67 -1.49 11.68 -7.48
N LYS A 68 -1.45 11.19 -6.25
CA LYS A 68 -1.68 11.99 -5.04
C LYS A 68 -0.71 13.15 -4.90
N MET A 69 0.55 12.95 -5.27
CA MET A 69 1.54 14.03 -5.27
C MET A 69 1.26 15.05 -6.36
N ALA A 70 0.80 14.62 -7.53
CA ALA A 70 0.42 15.50 -8.63
C ALA A 70 -0.79 16.39 -8.26
N GLU A 71 -1.79 15.85 -7.56
CA GLU A 71 -2.91 16.61 -7.01
C GLU A 71 -2.45 17.71 -6.03
N SER A 72 -1.35 17.47 -5.31
CA SER A 72 -0.70 18.45 -4.42
C SER A 72 0.25 19.42 -5.15
N GLY A 73 0.22 19.47 -6.48
CA GLY A 73 1.09 20.31 -7.31
C GLY A 73 2.50 19.76 -7.53
N LYS A 74 2.77 18.54 -7.13
CA LYS A 74 4.07 17.86 -7.28
C LYS A 74 4.00 16.76 -8.33
N ASP A 75 3.85 17.13 -9.59
CA ASP A 75 3.65 16.21 -10.72
C ASP A 75 4.94 15.54 -11.25
N PHE A 76 6.08 15.83 -10.65
CA PHE A 76 7.39 15.34 -11.12
C PHE A 76 7.49 13.81 -11.14
N LEU A 77 6.90 13.11 -10.16
CA LEU A 77 6.87 11.65 -10.14
C LEU A 77 5.99 11.09 -11.25
N LYS A 78 4.82 11.66 -11.46
CA LYS A 78 3.91 11.26 -12.54
C LYS A 78 4.59 11.40 -13.91
N LYS A 79 5.27 12.51 -14.15
CA LYS A 79 6.05 12.75 -15.37
C LYS A 79 7.24 11.79 -15.51
N ALA A 80 7.92 11.47 -14.40
CA ALA A 80 9.04 10.54 -14.41
C ALA A 80 8.60 9.12 -14.77
N PHE A 81 7.52 8.64 -14.20
CA PHE A 81 6.98 7.30 -14.48
C PHE A 81 6.37 7.21 -15.89
N ALA A 82 5.69 8.26 -16.37
CA ALA A 82 5.17 8.31 -17.73
C ALA A 82 6.29 8.33 -18.77
N GLY A 83 7.40 9.03 -18.50
CA GLY A 83 8.54 9.12 -19.42
C GLY A 83 9.50 7.93 -19.38
N LYS A 84 9.45 7.13 -18.31
CA LYS A 84 10.37 6.01 -18.09
C LYS A 84 9.62 4.85 -17.41
N PRO A 85 8.83 4.06 -18.14
CA PRO A 85 8.07 2.96 -17.57
C PRO A 85 8.95 1.91 -16.89
N GLU A 86 10.19 1.74 -17.37
CA GLU A 86 11.18 0.84 -16.76
C GLU A 86 11.66 1.31 -15.37
N LEU A 87 11.31 2.51 -14.94
CA LEU A 87 11.75 3.04 -13.66
C LEU A 87 11.19 2.23 -12.49
N HIS A 88 9.94 1.79 -12.58
CA HIS A 88 9.34 0.92 -11.57
C HIS A 88 10.12 -0.39 -11.44
N ASP A 89 10.51 -0.98 -12.58
CA ASP A 89 11.27 -2.23 -12.62
C ASP A 89 12.65 -2.07 -12.00
N LYS A 90 13.32 -0.95 -12.29
CA LYS A 90 14.62 -0.62 -11.71
C LYS A 90 14.53 -0.39 -10.20
N MET A 91 13.49 0.31 -9.75
CA MET A 91 13.27 0.55 -8.32
C MET A 91 12.97 -0.77 -7.60
N PHE A 92 12.11 -1.59 -8.16
CA PHE A 92 11.79 -2.90 -7.61
C PHE A 92 13.04 -3.79 -7.52
N ALA A 93 13.80 -3.93 -8.61
CA ALA A 93 15.02 -4.73 -8.66
C ALA A 93 16.13 -4.23 -7.71
N ALA A 94 16.17 -2.92 -7.42
CA ALA A 94 17.10 -2.37 -6.44
C ALA A 94 16.72 -2.73 -5.00
N MET A 95 15.44 -3.00 -4.76
CA MET A 95 14.90 -3.38 -3.45
C MET A 95 14.90 -4.90 -3.26
N ASP A 96 14.55 -5.65 -4.30
CA ASP A 96 14.55 -7.12 -4.33
C ASP A 96 15.99 -7.62 -4.27
N THR A 97 16.47 -7.91 -3.07
CA THR A 97 17.87 -8.31 -2.81
C THR A 97 18.07 -9.78 -3.06
N ASN A 98 17.10 -10.62 -2.74
CA ASN A 98 17.15 -12.07 -2.91
C ASN A 98 16.75 -12.51 -4.34
N LYS A 99 16.15 -11.60 -5.13
CA LYS A 99 15.70 -11.81 -6.51
C LYS A 99 14.65 -12.91 -6.65
N ASP A 100 13.76 -13.02 -5.66
CA ASP A 100 12.63 -13.95 -5.72
C ASP A 100 11.41 -13.38 -6.47
N GLY A 101 11.49 -12.13 -6.90
CA GLY A 101 10.41 -11.43 -7.62
C GLY A 101 9.34 -10.84 -6.72
N PHE A 102 9.57 -10.82 -5.43
CA PHE A 102 8.72 -10.22 -4.41
C PHE A 102 9.56 -9.35 -3.48
N LEU A 103 8.91 -8.47 -2.74
CA LEU A 103 9.56 -7.71 -1.67
C LEU A 103 8.96 -8.14 -0.34
N ASP A 104 9.77 -8.64 0.55
CA ASP A 104 9.38 -8.82 1.93
C ASP A 104 9.53 -7.52 2.74
N LEU A 105 9.07 -7.52 3.98
CA LEU A 105 9.10 -6.34 4.82
C LEU A 105 10.52 -5.81 5.08
N GLU A 106 11.50 -6.70 5.23
CA GLU A 106 12.89 -6.32 5.48
C GLU A 106 13.54 -5.74 4.22
N GLU A 107 13.32 -6.36 3.06
CA GLU A 107 13.76 -5.84 1.77
C GLU A 107 13.12 -4.48 1.47
N TYR A 108 11.84 -4.34 1.78
CA TYR A 108 11.15 -3.08 1.63
C TYR A 108 11.74 -1.99 2.54
N LYS A 109 12.01 -2.28 3.82
CA LYS A 109 12.61 -1.33 4.76
C LYS A 109 13.99 -0.87 4.30
N THR A 110 14.87 -1.82 3.97
CA THR A 110 16.25 -1.54 3.55
C THR A 110 16.33 -0.96 2.14
N GLY A 111 15.47 -1.44 1.24
CA GLY A 111 15.44 -1.02 -0.15
C GLY A 111 14.89 0.39 -0.38
N ARG A 112 14.11 0.94 0.55
CA ARG A 112 13.57 2.32 0.43
C ARG A 112 14.65 3.37 0.27
N GLU A 113 15.77 3.23 0.94
CA GLU A 113 16.89 4.17 0.81
C GLU A 113 17.54 4.06 -0.56
N LYS A 114 17.80 2.85 -1.04
CA LYS A 114 18.33 2.60 -2.38
C LYS A 114 17.42 3.17 -3.47
N SER A 115 16.12 2.95 -3.33
CA SER A 115 15.11 3.50 -4.23
C SER A 115 15.10 5.03 -4.24
N ARG A 116 15.28 5.66 -3.07
CA ARG A 116 15.38 7.12 -2.93
C ARG A 116 16.63 7.67 -3.59
N GLU A 117 17.78 7.03 -3.44
CA GLU A 117 19.02 7.41 -4.10
C GLU A 117 18.91 7.32 -5.62
N LEU A 118 18.35 6.22 -6.12
CA LEU A 118 18.08 6.04 -7.55
C LEU A 118 17.22 7.18 -8.10
N MET A 119 16.19 7.56 -7.37
CA MET A 119 15.33 8.68 -7.76
C MET A 119 16.10 10.01 -7.79
N LYS A 120 16.93 10.27 -6.79
CA LYS A 120 17.78 11.48 -6.77
C LYS A 120 18.70 11.56 -7.98
N GLU A 121 19.34 10.46 -8.36
CA GLU A 121 20.21 10.40 -9.55
C GLU A 121 19.45 10.69 -10.84
N ILE A 122 18.24 10.15 -10.97
CA ILE A 122 17.40 10.36 -12.15
C ILE A 122 16.99 11.81 -12.29
N PHE A 123 16.73 12.51 -11.18
CA PHE A 123 16.36 13.92 -11.19
C PHE A 123 17.56 14.85 -11.33
N LYS A 124 18.76 14.49 -10.84
CA LYS A 124 19.99 15.27 -11.06
C LYS A 124 20.44 15.31 -12.52
N LYS A 125 20.16 14.28 -13.30
CA LYS A 125 20.54 14.20 -14.73
C LYS A 125 19.71 15.09 -15.65
N LYS A 126 18.79 15.90 -15.13
CA LYS A 126 17.90 16.78 -15.92
C LYS A 126 18.31 18.25 -15.91
N GLU A 127 19.45 18.60 -15.30
CA GLU A 127 20.04 19.94 -15.40
C GLU A 127 21.08 20.02 -16.52
#